data_0e2f402c2998b11503fe0178237da153
#
_entry.id   0e2f402c2998b11503fe0178237da153
#
_cell.length_a   1.000
_cell.length_b   1.000
_cell.length_c   1.000
_cell.angle_alpha   90.00
_cell.angle_beta   90.00
_cell.angle_gamma   90.00
#
_symmetry.space_group_name_H-M   'P 1'
#
loop_
_entity.id
_entity.type
_entity.pdbx_description
1 polymer ?
#
loop_
_entity_poly.entity_id
_entity_poly.type
_entity_poly.pdbx_seq_one_letter_code
_entity_poly.pdbx_strand_id
1 'polypeptide(L)'
;MTWTAGTDVATGQVLSADKWNAYMGNSGSIMETGAAKVTTAGDLIYATGANAIARLPKGTARQALAMNAGATAPEWQNSPQSLMTAKGDLVGASAAYTLARLAVGAND
;
A
#
# COMPACT_ATOMS: atom_id res chain seq x y z
N MET A 1 14.57 1.37 -6.32
CA MET A 1 15.96 1.71 -5.95
C MET A 1 16.83 0.47 -6.02
N THR A 2 18.02 0.62 -6.53
CA THR A 2 18.96 -0.49 -6.61
C THR A 2 19.88 -0.44 -5.40
N TRP A 3 20.00 -1.56 -4.69
CA TRP A 3 20.99 -1.66 -3.63
C TRP A 3 22.36 -1.66 -4.28
N THR A 4 23.19 -0.72 -3.88
CA THR A 4 24.56 -0.65 -4.37
C THR A 4 25.46 -1.29 -3.34
N ALA A 5 26.17 -2.33 -3.76
CA ALA A 5 27.18 -2.93 -2.89
C ALA A 5 28.23 -1.88 -2.60
N GLY A 6 28.43 -1.59 -1.34
CA GLY A 6 29.49 -0.69 -0.94
C GLY A 6 30.86 -1.30 -1.19
N THR A 7 31.87 -0.46 -1.15
CA THR A 7 33.25 -0.94 -1.11
C THR A 7 33.43 -1.66 0.22
N ASP A 8 33.93 -2.88 0.18
CA ASP A 8 34.21 -3.62 1.40
C ASP A 8 35.11 -2.81 2.32
N VAL A 9 34.80 -2.84 3.60
CA VAL A 9 35.68 -2.28 4.62
C VAL A 9 36.77 -3.29 4.90
N ALA A 10 38.00 -2.93 4.62
CA ALA A 10 39.12 -3.85 4.89
C ALA A 10 39.33 -4.02 6.39
N THR A 11 39.97 -5.12 6.75
CA THR A 11 40.31 -5.40 8.16
C THR A 11 41.10 -4.21 8.74
N GLY A 12 40.65 -3.71 9.87
CA GLY A 12 41.28 -2.59 10.54
C GLY A 12 40.82 -1.21 10.08
N GLN A 13 39.96 -1.12 9.07
CA GLN A 13 39.37 0.15 8.71
C GLN A 13 38.21 0.51 9.66
N VAL A 14 38.10 1.78 9.98
CA VAL A 14 36.97 2.29 10.74
C VAL A 14 35.83 2.63 9.77
N LEU A 15 34.62 2.18 10.08
CA LEU A 15 33.44 2.56 9.34
C LEU A 15 33.11 4.03 9.66
N SER A 16 33.32 4.92 8.70
CA SER A 16 33.06 6.33 8.89
C SER A 16 31.55 6.62 8.97
N ALA A 17 31.18 7.75 9.57
CA ALA A 17 29.80 8.20 9.60
C ALA A 17 29.22 8.33 8.18
N ASP A 18 30.02 8.81 7.23
CA ASP A 18 29.57 8.96 5.85
C ASP A 18 29.23 7.61 5.23
N LYS A 19 30.06 6.59 5.44
CA LYS A 19 29.78 5.25 4.95
C LYS A 19 28.54 4.65 5.62
N TRP A 20 28.43 4.81 6.93
CA TRP A 20 27.27 4.34 7.65
C TRP A 20 25.99 5.01 7.15
N ASN A 21 26.00 6.32 6.97
CA ASN A 21 24.85 7.06 6.48
C ASN A 21 24.48 6.67 5.05
N ALA A 22 25.48 6.41 4.22
CA ALA A 22 25.24 5.97 2.85
C ALA A 22 24.54 4.61 2.79
N TYR A 23 24.82 3.72 3.74
CA TYR A 23 24.25 2.38 3.75
C TYR A 23 22.94 2.28 4.49
N MET A 24 22.78 3.05 5.56
CA MET A 24 21.69 2.82 6.51
C MET A 24 20.71 3.97 6.62
N GLY A 25 21.14 5.18 6.47
CA GLY A 25 20.32 6.34 6.82
C GLY A 25 20.07 7.34 5.73
N ASN A 26 20.59 7.11 4.55
CA ASN A 26 20.54 8.11 3.49
C ASN A 26 19.63 7.69 2.34
N SER A 27 19.42 8.63 1.43
CA SER A 27 18.65 8.39 0.21
C SER A 27 19.13 7.11 -0.47
N GLY A 28 18.21 6.20 -0.69
CA GLY A 28 18.55 4.91 -1.26
C GLY A 28 18.87 3.83 -0.25
N SER A 29 18.87 4.14 1.02
CA SER A 29 19.10 3.14 2.07
C SER A 29 17.89 2.22 2.25
N ILE A 30 18.12 1.12 2.96
CA ILE A 30 17.03 0.20 3.32
C ILE A 30 15.94 0.95 4.11
N MET A 31 16.32 1.87 4.99
CA MET A 31 15.37 2.60 5.79
C MET A 31 14.52 3.55 4.94
N GLU A 32 15.12 4.26 4.01
CA GLU A 32 14.35 5.12 3.11
C GLU A 32 13.48 4.32 2.16
N THR A 33 13.98 3.19 1.69
CA THR A 33 13.23 2.34 0.76
C THR A 33 12.01 1.70 1.40
N GLY A 34 12.10 1.37 2.66
CA GLY A 34 11.01 0.68 3.38
C GLY A 34 10.27 1.58 4.34
N ALA A 35 10.74 1.66 5.57
CA ALA A 35 10.01 2.31 6.66
C ALA A 35 9.77 3.80 6.42
N ALA A 36 10.67 4.50 5.74
CA ALA A 36 10.52 5.92 5.51
C ALA A 36 9.38 6.26 4.53
N LYS A 37 8.89 5.27 3.78
CA LYS A 37 7.78 5.51 2.85
C LYS A 37 6.42 5.50 3.55
N VAL A 38 6.29 4.84 4.69
CA VAL A 38 5.04 4.86 5.44
C VAL A 38 5.01 6.08 6.33
N THR A 39 4.00 6.90 6.19
CA THR A 39 3.90 8.17 6.89
C THR A 39 2.67 8.29 7.78
N THR A 40 1.74 7.36 7.64
CA THR A 40 0.47 7.40 8.37
C THR A 40 0.11 6.00 8.84
N ALA A 41 -0.45 5.89 10.03
CA ALA A 41 -0.92 4.60 10.52
C ALA A 41 -1.94 4.00 9.54
N GLY A 42 -1.75 2.75 9.16
CA GLY A 42 -2.59 2.07 8.19
C GLY A 42 -2.07 2.08 6.76
N ASP A 43 -0.97 2.78 6.51
CA ASP A 43 -0.34 2.75 5.19
C ASP A 43 0.22 1.35 4.89
N LEU A 44 0.25 1.03 3.61
CA LEU A 44 0.84 -0.21 3.12
C LEU A 44 1.95 0.10 2.13
N ILE A 45 2.82 -0.87 1.92
CA ILE A 45 3.85 -0.81 0.89
C ILE A 45 3.58 -1.93 -0.11
N TYR A 46 3.68 -1.62 -1.39
CA TYR A 46 3.52 -2.62 -2.44
C TYR A 46 4.62 -2.47 -3.49
N ALA A 47 4.85 -3.54 -4.22
CA ALA A 47 5.86 -3.55 -5.28
C ALA A 47 5.28 -2.93 -6.55
N THR A 48 6.02 -2.03 -7.16
CA THR A 48 5.68 -1.44 -8.47
C THR A 48 6.43 -2.11 -9.61
N GLY A 49 7.37 -2.97 -9.27
CA GLY A 49 8.20 -3.72 -10.21
C GLY A 49 9.27 -4.48 -9.43
N ALA A 50 10.19 -5.10 -10.15
CA ALA A 50 11.31 -5.77 -9.49
C ALA A 50 12.15 -4.75 -8.74
N ASN A 51 12.40 -4.99 -7.47
CA ASN A 51 13.22 -4.12 -6.61
C ASN A 51 12.68 -2.69 -6.48
N ALA A 52 11.39 -2.49 -6.73
CA ALA A 52 10.77 -1.17 -6.63
C ALA A 52 9.52 -1.26 -5.76
N ILE A 53 9.37 -0.30 -4.84
CA ILE A 53 8.23 -0.26 -3.94
C ILE A 53 7.63 1.14 -3.90
N ALA A 54 6.34 1.19 -3.59
CA ALA A 54 5.61 2.44 -3.40
C ALA A 54 4.70 2.34 -2.19
N ARG A 55 4.30 3.49 -1.69
CA ARG A 55 3.36 3.59 -0.60
C ARG A 55 1.92 3.53 -1.13
N LEU A 56 1.10 2.73 -0.50
CA LEU A 56 -0.34 2.81 -0.66
C LEU A 56 -0.90 3.49 0.59
N PRO A 57 -1.38 4.72 0.49
CA PRO A 57 -1.96 5.42 1.64
C PRO A 57 -3.11 4.60 2.24
N LYS A 58 -3.34 4.75 3.53
CA LYS A 58 -4.43 4.07 4.19
C LYS A 58 -5.75 4.34 3.48
N GLY A 59 -6.63 3.36 3.50
CA GLY A 59 -7.99 3.53 3.00
C GLY A 59 -8.89 4.25 3.99
N THR A 60 -10.15 4.36 3.64
CA THR A 60 -11.19 4.85 4.53
C THR A 60 -11.96 3.69 5.13
N ALA A 61 -12.85 4.00 6.09
CA ALA A 61 -13.58 2.97 6.81
C ALA A 61 -14.33 2.03 5.85
N ARG A 62 -14.25 0.74 6.11
CA ARG A 62 -14.99 -0.30 5.39
C ARG A 62 -14.59 -0.49 3.94
N GLN A 63 -13.48 0.06 3.53
CA GLN A 63 -12.90 -0.29 2.24
C GLN A 63 -12.16 -1.63 2.33
N ALA A 64 -12.11 -2.33 1.22
CA ALA A 64 -11.37 -3.57 1.08
C ALA A 64 -10.18 -3.37 0.17
N LEU A 65 -9.09 -4.06 0.47
CA LEU A 65 -7.92 -4.05 -0.39
C LEU A 65 -8.14 -5.06 -1.52
N ALA A 66 -8.03 -4.61 -2.74
CA ALA A 66 -8.19 -5.46 -3.92
C ALA A 66 -7.23 -5.04 -5.00
N MET A 67 -7.01 -5.92 -5.97
CA MET A 67 -6.22 -5.55 -7.14
C MET A 67 -7.07 -4.70 -8.08
N ASN A 68 -6.42 -3.75 -8.75
CA ASN A 68 -7.09 -2.97 -9.77
C ASN A 68 -7.48 -3.85 -10.98
N ALA A 69 -8.28 -3.31 -11.88
CA ALA A 69 -8.80 -4.07 -13.02
C ALA A 69 -7.71 -4.65 -13.92
N GLY A 70 -6.56 -4.01 -13.99
CA GLY A 70 -5.43 -4.49 -14.77
C GLY A 70 -4.52 -5.46 -14.02
N ALA A 71 -4.83 -5.76 -12.76
CA ALA A 71 -4.01 -6.62 -11.90
C ALA A 71 -2.55 -6.15 -11.78
N THR A 72 -2.34 -4.85 -11.83
CA THR A 72 -1.00 -4.26 -11.79
C THR A 72 -0.65 -3.67 -10.43
N ALA A 73 -1.64 -3.32 -9.62
CA ALA A 73 -1.41 -2.72 -8.32
C ALA A 73 -2.60 -2.96 -7.39
N PRO A 74 -2.36 -3.05 -6.08
CA PRO A 74 -3.46 -3.04 -5.12
C PRO A 74 -4.08 -1.66 -5.02
N GLU A 75 -5.37 -1.63 -4.72
CA GLU A 75 -6.10 -0.38 -4.49
C GLU A 75 -7.20 -0.61 -3.45
N TRP A 76 -7.68 0.45 -2.86
CA TRP A 76 -8.81 0.40 -1.95
C TRP A 76 -10.11 0.48 -2.72
N GLN A 77 -10.99 -0.47 -2.48
CA GLN A 77 -12.29 -0.52 -3.13
C GLN A 77 -13.39 -0.53 -2.07
N ASN A 78 -14.57 -0.07 -2.45
CA ASN A 78 -15.71 -0.16 -1.57
C ASN A 78 -16.06 -1.64 -1.36
N SER A 79 -16.13 -2.04 -0.10
CA SER A 79 -16.61 -3.38 0.22
C SER A 79 -18.14 -3.41 0.17
N PRO A 80 -18.75 -4.59 0.02
CA PRO A 80 -20.21 -4.69 0.12
C PRO A 80 -20.75 -4.05 1.40
N GLN A 81 -20.00 -4.18 2.51
CA GLN A 81 -20.41 -3.59 3.78
C GLN A 81 -20.50 -2.08 3.73
N SER A 82 -19.63 -1.42 2.93
CA SER A 82 -19.65 0.04 2.84
C SER A 82 -20.85 0.58 2.08
N LEU A 83 -21.49 -0.27 1.27
CA LEU A 83 -22.64 0.10 0.48
C LEU A 83 -23.94 0.01 1.27
N MET A 84 -23.97 -0.82 2.30
CA MET A 84 -25.18 -1.00 3.10
C MET A 84 -25.22 0.07 4.18
N THR A 85 -26.20 0.97 4.09
CA THR A 85 -26.29 2.11 5.00
C THR A 85 -27.50 2.03 5.95
N ALA A 86 -28.42 1.11 5.71
CA ALA A 86 -29.61 0.96 6.53
C ALA A 86 -29.95 -0.51 6.72
N LYS A 87 -30.68 -0.80 7.79
CA LYS A 87 -31.17 -2.15 8.02
C LYS A 87 -32.10 -2.57 6.88
N GLY A 88 -31.90 -3.75 6.37
CA GLY A 88 -32.69 -4.28 5.27
C GLY A 88 -32.10 -4.02 3.89
N ASP A 89 -31.01 -3.25 3.79
CA ASP A 89 -30.34 -3.05 2.53
C ASP A 89 -29.74 -4.35 2.01
N LEU A 90 -29.73 -4.48 0.71
CA LEU A 90 -29.06 -5.57 0.00
C LEU A 90 -28.01 -5.01 -0.93
N VAL A 91 -27.04 -5.82 -1.29
CA VAL A 91 -26.04 -5.47 -2.28
C VAL A 91 -26.21 -6.38 -3.48
N GLY A 92 -26.36 -5.79 -4.63
CA GLY A 92 -26.47 -6.50 -5.90
C GLY A 92 -25.47 -5.98 -6.91
N ALA A 93 -25.39 -6.66 -8.04
CA ALA A 93 -24.54 -6.21 -9.14
C ALA A 93 -25.38 -5.32 -10.07
N SER A 94 -24.89 -4.10 -10.33
CA SER A 94 -25.49 -3.22 -11.32
C SER A 94 -24.91 -3.45 -12.70
N ALA A 95 -23.74 -4.06 -12.76
CA ALA A 95 -23.03 -4.46 -13.96
C ALA A 95 -21.98 -5.50 -13.59
N ALA A 96 -21.32 -6.10 -14.56
CA ALA A 96 -20.22 -7.00 -14.26
C ALA A 96 -19.18 -6.30 -13.40
N TYR A 97 -18.79 -6.95 -12.32
CA TYR A 97 -17.80 -6.45 -11.35
C TYR A 97 -18.17 -5.13 -10.66
N THR A 98 -19.45 -4.70 -10.74
CA THR A 98 -19.90 -3.46 -10.14
C THR A 98 -21.01 -3.73 -9.14
N LEU A 99 -20.75 -3.42 -7.88
CA LEU A 99 -21.72 -3.57 -6.81
C LEU A 99 -22.57 -2.31 -6.68
N ALA A 100 -23.83 -2.49 -6.31
CA ALA A 100 -24.73 -1.39 -6.01
C ALA A 100 -25.60 -1.74 -4.82
N ARG A 101 -25.98 -0.73 -4.06
CA ARG A 101 -26.91 -0.86 -2.97
C ARG A 101 -28.33 -0.99 -3.51
N LEU A 102 -29.06 -1.96 -3.02
CA LEU A 102 -30.49 -2.04 -3.21
C LEU A 102 -31.16 -1.64 -1.90
N ALA A 103 -31.70 -0.44 -1.88
CA ALA A 103 -32.32 0.07 -0.67
C ALA A 103 -33.61 -0.70 -0.38
N VAL A 104 -33.93 -0.83 0.91
CA VAL A 104 -35.24 -1.37 1.30
C VAL A 104 -36.35 -0.45 0.75
N GLY A 105 -37.38 -1.04 0.20
CA GLY A 105 -38.46 -0.28 -0.42
C GLY A 105 -39.26 0.52 0.58
N ALA A 106 -39.79 1.67 0.14
CA ALA A 106 -40.51 2.60 1.00
C ALA A 106 -41.85 2.03 1.50
N ASN A 107 -42.41 1.08 0.79
CA ASN A 107 -43.70 0.48 1.13
C ASN A 107 -43.58 -0.91 1.72
N ASP A 108 -42.40 -1.30 2.06
CA ASP A 108 -42.12 -2.66 2.53
C ASP A 108 -42.21 -2.77 4.04
#